data_e3a511446af3e5ebf9a61eacd80ff0e2
#
_entry.id   e3a511446af3e5ebf9a61eacd80ff0e2
#
_cell.length_a   1.000
_cell.length_b   1.000
_cell.length_c   1.000
_cell.angle_alpha   90.00
_cell.angle_beta   90.00
_cell.angle_gamma   90.00
#
_symmetry.space_group_name_H-M   'P 1'
#
loop_
_entity.id
_entity.type
_entity.pdbx_description
1 polymer ?
#
loop_
_entity_poly.entity_id
_entity_poly.type
_entity_poly.pdbx_seq_one_letter_code
_entity_poly.pdbx_strand_id
1 'polypeptide(L)'
;DCSRSGVRNQPEQELDPGSGVIKAGFAGDQIPKYCFPNYVGRPKHVRVMAGALEGDIFIGPKAEEHRGLLSIRYPMEHGIVKDWNDMERIWQYVYSKDQLQTFSEEHPVLLTEAPLNPRKNRERAAEVFFETFNVPALFISMQAVLSLYATGRTTGVVLDSGDGVTHAVPIYEGFAMPHSIMRIDIAGRDVSRFLRLYLRKEGYDFHSSSEFEIVKAIKERACYLSINPQKDETLETEKAQYYLPDGSTIEIGPSRFRAPELLFRPDLIGEESEGIHEVLVFAIQKSDMDLRRTLFSNIVLSGGSTLFKDICTSGETVFHMDWVSNFQK
;
A
#
# COMPACT_ATOMS: atom_id res chain seq x y z
N ASP A 1 7.56 3.41 45.87
CA ASP A 1 6.46 2.52 45.49
C ASP A 1 5.49 3.30 44.60
N CYS A 2 5.82 3.41 43.34
CA CYS A 2 4.93 3.95 42.33
C CYS A 2 4.10 2.78 41.83
N SER A 3 2.84 2.71 42.24
CA SER A 3 1.88 1.67 41.83
C SER A 3 1.61 1.74 40.33
N ARG A 4 2.33 0.92 39.58
CA ARG A 4 2.09 0.61 38.16
C ARG A 4 0.84 -0.29 38.01
N SER A 5 -0.35 0.17 38.34
CA SER A 5 -1.54 -0.68 38.39
C SER A 5 -2.67 -0.32 37.43
N GLY A 6 -2.41 0.47 36.37
CA GLY A 6 -3.47 0.87 35.45
C GLY A 6 -3.35 0.39 34.00
N VAL A 7 -2.15 0.11 33.52
CA VAL A 7 -1.92 -0.10 32.06
C VAL A 7 -1.88 -1.60 31.66
N ARG A 8 -1.93 -2.53 32.62
CA ARG A 8 -1.60 -3.95 32.37
C ARG A 8 -2.67 -4.80 31.69
N ASN A 9 -3.88 -4.31 31.43
CA ASN A 9 -4.98 -5.13 30.89
C ASN A 9 -5.74 -4.52 29.71
N GLN A 10 -5.24 -3.45 29.09
CA GLN A 10 -5.90 -2.90 27.91
C GLN A 10 -5.20 -3.40 26.66
N PRO A 11 -5.97 -3.85 25.63
CA PRO A 11 -5.39 -4.33 24.40
C PRO A 11 -4.62 -3.21 23.70
N GLU A 12 -3.47 -3.55 23.12
CA GLU A 12 -2.70 -2.63 22.30
C GLU A 12 -3.47 -2.29 21.02
N GLN A 13 -3.39 -1.05 20.59
CA GLN A 13 -3.96 -0.60 19.32
C GLN A 13 -2.92 -0.78 18.22
N GLU A 14 -3.32 -1.39 17.13
CA GLU A 14 -2.50 -1.55 15.93
C GLU A 14 -2.97 -0.57 14.85
N LEU A 15 -2.04 0.25 14.36
CA LEU A 15 -2.26 1.22 13.29
C LEU A 15 -1.27 0.96 12.16
N ASP A 16 -1.80 0.59 10.99
CA ASP A 16 -1.03 0.41 9.76
C ASP A 16 -1.37 1.52 8.75
N PRO A 17 -0.61 2.63 8.74
CA PRO A 17 -0.80 3.72 7.81
C PRO A 17 -0.16 3.39 6.45
N GLY A 18 -0.85 2.64 5.62
CA GLY A 18 -0.46 2.46 4.22
C GLY A 18 -0.69 3.72 3.39
N SER A 19 0.08 3.91 2.30
CA SER A 19 -0.08 5.09 1.42
C SER A 19 -1.47 5.20 0.80
N GLY A 20 -2.16 4.08 0.58
CA GLY A 20 -3.50 4.06 -0.03
C GLY A 20 -4.63 3.75 0.95
N VAL A 21 -4.36 3.01 2.01
CA VAL A 21 -5.37 2.50 2.95
C VAL A 21 -4.81 2.49 4.36
N ILE A 22 -5.61 2.96 5.31
CA ILE A 22 -5.37 2.81 6.75
C ILE A 22 -6.06 1.55 7.24
N LYS A 23 -5.35 0.78 8.04
CA LYS A 23 -5.92 -0.33 8.80
C LYS A 23 -5.73 -0.05 10.29
N ALA A 24 -6.78 -0.24 11.06
CA ALA A 24 -6.79 0.01 12.50
C ALA A 24 -7.55 -1.09 13.24
N GLY A 25 -7.04 -1.50 14.39
CA GLY A 25 -7.67 -2.53 15.21
C GLY A 25 -6.99 -2.68 16.55
N PHE A 26 -7.26 -3.79 17.21
CA PHE A 26 -6.65 -4.16 18.47
C PHE A 26 -5.81 -5.42 18.31
N ALA A 27 -4.71 -5.48 19.03
CA ALA A 27 -3.83 -6.64 19.06
C ALA A 27 -4.59 -7.90 19.51
N GLY A 28 -4.40 -8.98 18.77
CA GLY A 28 -5.10 -10.24 19.02
C GLY A 28 -6.35 -10.44 18.18
N ASP A 29 -6.88 -9.44 17.53
CA ASP A 29 -7.97 -9.60 16.57
C ASP A 29 -7.45 -10.29 15.30
N GLN A 30 -8.29 -11.15 14.68
CA GLN A 30 -7.91 -11.88 13.47
C GLN A 30 -7.86 -11.00 12.22
N ILE A 31 -8.64 -9.91 12.21
CA ILE A 31 -8.75 -8.96 11.10
C ILE A 31 -8.74 -7.53 11.66
N PRO A 32 -8.25 -6.54 10.91
CA PRO A 32 -8.38 -5.15 11.30
C PRO A 32 -9.85 -4.78 11.50
N LYS A 33 -10.16 -4.11 12.61
CA LYS A 33 -11.53 -3.68 12.90
C LYS A 33 -12.04 -2.66 11.89
N TYR A 34 -11.15 -1.79 11.43
CA TYR A 34 -11.44 -0.76 10.45
C TYR A 34 -10.40 -0.72 9.34
N CYS A 35 -10.88 -0.51 8.11
CA CYS A 35 -10.09 -0.37 6.92
C CYS A 35 -10.74 0.70 6.03
N PHE A 36 -10.05 1.79 5.76
CA PHE A 36 -10.56 2.89 4.95
C PHE A 36 -9.45 3.59 4.18
N PRO A 37 -9.77 4.30 3.08
CA PRO A 37 -8.78 4.99 2.27
C PRO A 37 -8.01 6.06 3.04
N ASN A 38 -6.69 6.12 2.84
CA ASN A 38 -5.81 7.12 3.44
C ASN A 38 -5.81 8.41 2.64
N TYR A 39 -6.96 9.07 2.56
CA TYR A 39 -7.11 10.37 1.92
C TYR A 39 -8.08 11.29 2.66
N VAL A 40 -7.98 12.57 2.36
CA VAL A 40 -8.86 13.62 2.86
C VAL A 40 -9.61 14.24 1.70
N GLY A 41 -10.91 14.33 1.82
CA GLY A 41 -11.78 15.02 0.86
C GLY A 41 -12.13 16.45 1.32
N ARG A 42 -11.99 17.42 0.43
CA ARG A 42 -12.44 18.81 0.65
C ARG A 42 -13.42 19.21 -0.44
N PRO A 43 -14.51 19.95 -0.11
CA PRO A 43 -15.47 20.42 -1.10
C PRO A 43 -14.78 21.18 -2.25
N LYS A 44 -15.11 20.83 -3.50
CA LYS A 44 -14.58 21.52 -4.68
C LYS A 44 -15.07 22.97 -4.76
N HIS A 45 -16.31 23.22 -4.31
CA HIS A 45 -16.97 24.52 -4.39
C HIS A 45 -17.73 24.84 -3.10
N VAL A 46 -17.07 25.49 -2.16
CA VAL A 46 -17.58 25.76 -0.79
C VAL A 46 -18.91 26.56 -0.83
N ARG A 47 -19.08 27.51 -1.76
CA ARG A 47 -20.28 28.35 -1.83
C ARG A 47 -21.53 27.68 -2.38
N VAL A 48 -21.38 26.66 -3.22
CA VAL A 48 -22.51 25.98 -3.90
C VAL A 48 -23.03 24.80 -3.05
N MET A 49 -22.25 24.35 -2.11
CA MET A 49 -22.53 23.13 -1.32
C MET A 49 -23.01 23.42 0.10
N ALA A 50 -23.19 24.69 0.45
CA ALA A 50 -23.79 25.09 1.71
C ALA A 50 -25.24 24.56 1.80
N GLY A 51 -25.43 23.55 2.67
CA GLY A 51 -26.71 22.83 2.84
C GLY A 51 -26.73 21.39 2.30
N ALA A 52 -25.84 21.01 1.39
CA ALA A 52 -25.72 19.63 0.92
C ALA A 52 -24.65 18.83 1.67
N LEU A 53 -23.62 19.51 2.16
CA LEU A 53 -22.53 18.91 2.95
C LEU A 53 -22.22 19.83 4.14
N GLU A 54 -22.43 19.32 5.34
CA GLU A 54 -21.97 19.98 6.57
C GLU A 54 -20.53 19.53 6.88
N GLY A 55 -19.60 20.47 6.79
CA GLY A 55 -18.18 20.27 7.10
C GLY A 55 -17.22 20.63 5.97
N ASP A 56 -16.00 20.94 6.33
CA ASP A 56 -14.92 21.33 5.40
C ASP A 56 -14.00 20.19 5.03
N ILE A 57 -14.01 19.09 5.81
CA ILE A 57 -13.10 17.96 5.68
C ILE A 57 -13.85 16.65 5.89
N PHE A 58 -13.63 15.71 4.97
CA PHE A 58 -14.25 14.39 4.97
C PHE A 58 -13.20 13.31 4.92
N ILE A 59 -13.35 12.29 5.78
CA ILE A 59 -12.44 11.15 5.89
C ILE A 59 -13.28 9.87 5.95
N GLY A 60 -12.71 8.75 5.46
CA GLY A 60 -13.34 7.44 5.49
C GLY A 60 -14.61 7.33 4.65
N PRO A 61 -15.63 6.55 5.10
CA PRO A 61 -16.84 6.27 4.32
C PRO A 61 -17.59 7.51 3.84
N LYS A 62 -17.63 8.57 4.64
CA LYS A 62 -18.28 9.85 4.25
C LYS A 62 -17.55 10.50 3.08
N ALA A 63 -16.23 10.40 3.01
CA ALA A 63 -15.47 10.90 1.88
C ALA A 63 -15.70 10.07 0.62
N GLU A 64 -15.87 8.75 0.75
CA GLU A 64 -16.20 7.85 -0.36
C GLU A 64 -17.60 8.12 -0.92
N GLU A 65 -18.60 8.27 -0.06
CA GLU A 65 -19.99 8.53 -0.43
C GLU A 65 -20.10 9.84 -1.24
N HIS A 66 -19.43 10.89 -0.79
CA HIS A 66 -19.50 12.21 -1.43
C HIS A 66 -18.33 12.50 -2.38
N ARG A 67 -17.56 11.50 -2.77
CA ARG A 67 -16.33 11.58 -3.56
C ARG A 67 -16.46 12.48 -4.80
N GLY A 68 -17.58 12.41 -5.51
CA GLY A 68 -17.82 13.21 -6.71
C GLY A 68 -17.79 14.73 -6.47
N LEU A 69 -18.16 15.16 -5.27
CA LEU A 69 -18.23 16.55 -4.84
C LEU A 69 -16.92 17.04 -4.19
N LEU A 70 -16.00 16.13 -3.91
CA LEU A 70 -14.79 16.39 -3.15
C LEU A 70 -13.54 16.41 -4.03
N SER A 71 -12.61 17.28 -3.68
CA SER A 71 -11.21 17.20 -4.09
C SER A 71 -10.47 16.27 -3.14
N ILE A 72 -9.98 15.14 -3.63
CA ILE A 72 -9.30 14.11 -2.87
C ILE A 72 -7.80 14.40 -2.81
N ARG A 73 -7.21 14.31 -1.61
CA ARG A 73 -5.77 14.45 -1.38
C ARG A 73 -5.25 13.34 -0.48
N TYR A 74 -4.16 12.74 -0.87
CA TYR A 74 -3.45 11.73 -0.08
C TYR A 74 -2.35 12.42 0.73
N PRO A 75 -2.31 12.26 2.08
CA PRO A 75 -1.26 12.85 2.91
C PRO A 75 0.05 12.08 2.81
N MET A 76 0.03 10.85 2.31
CA MET A 76 1.19 10.00 2.12
C MET A 76 1.51 9.77 0.64
N GLU A 77 2.79 9.84 0.31
CA GLU A 77 3.32 9.49 -1.00
C GLU A 77 4.56 8.60 -0.83
N HIS A 78 4.62 7.50 -1.58
CA HIS A 78 5.71 6.51 -1.50
C HIS A 78 6.05 6.09 -0.07
N GLY A 79 5.04 5.78 0.75
CA GLY A 79 5.22 5.35 2.14
C GLY A 79 5.69 6.44 3.12
N ILE A 80 5.77 7.69 2.68
CA ILE A 80 6.27 8.83 3.46
C ILE A 80 5.14 9.84 3.66
N VAL A 81 4.96 10.31 4.90
CA VAL A 81 4.01 11.40 5.19
C VAL A 81 4.53 12.71 4.60
N LYS A 82 3.75 13.33 3.73
CA LYS A 82 4.03 14.63 3.11
C LYS A 82 3.22 15.76 3.75
N ASP A 83 1.98 15.49 4.13
CA ASP A 83 1.10 16.43 4.81
C ASP A 83 0.76 15.91 6.21
N TRP A 84 1.48 16.45 7.22
CA TRP A 84 1.33 16.06 8.61
C TRP A 84 -0.01 16.51 9.19
N ASN A 85 -0.55 17.66 8.75
CA ASN A 85 -1.82 18.16 9.24
C ASN A 85 -2.98 17.26 8.83
N ASP A 86 -2.97 16.80 7.58
CA ASP A 86 -3.99 15.87 7.10
C ASP A 86 -3.79 14.47 7.68
N MET A 87 -2.55 14.04 7.91
CA MET A 87 -2.28 12.75 8.56
C MET A 87 -2.74 12.72 10.00
N GLU A 88 -2.51 13.79 10.77
CA GLU A 88 -3.01 13.94 12.15
C GLU A 88 -4.54 13.87 12.22
N ARG A 89 -5.25 14.51 11.26
CA ARG A 89 -6.72 14.44 11.17
C ARG A 89 -7.23 13.03 10.87
N ILE A 90 -6.52 12.28 10.03
CA ILE A 90 -6.85 10.87 9.75
C ILE A 90 -6.64 10.03 11.01
N TRP A 91 -5.53 10.20 11.72
CA TRP A 91 -5.33 9.51 13.00
C TRP A 91 -6.36 9.89 14.05
N GLN A 92 -6.74 11.18 14.13
CA GLN A 92 -7.83 11.64 15.01
C GLN A 92 -9.17 10.96 14.64
N TYR A 93 -9.42 10.79 13.34
CA TYR A 93 -10.60 10.07 12.87
C TYR A 93 -10.61 8.60 13.31
N VAL A 94 -9.45 7.92 13.36
CA VAL A 94 -9.34 6.54 13.88
C VAL A 94 -9.84 6.44 15.32
N TYR A 95 -9.59 7.44 16.17
CA TYR A 95 -10.06 7.48 17.56
C TYR A 95 -11.51 7.93 17.71
N SER A 96 -12.16 8.40 16.65
CA SER A 96 -13.50 8.95 16.69
C SER A 96 -14.56 7.91 17.07
N LYS A 97 -15.76 8.40 17.40
CA LYS A 97 -16.93 7.56 17.70
C LYS A 97 -17.38 6.68 16.53
N ASP A 98 -17.06 7.08 15.31
CA ASP A 98 -17.38 6.35 14.08
C ASP A 98 -16.41 5.19 13.82
N GLN A 99 -15.29 5.11 14.55
CA GLN A 99 -14.22 4.12 14.39
C GLN A 99 -13.95 3.37 15.72
N LEU A 100 -12.73 3.42 16.25
CA LEU A 100 -12.33 2.61 17.41
C LEU A 100 -13.14 2.93 18.70
N GLN A 101 -13.71 4.13 18.82
CA GLN A 101 -14.49 4.59 19.96
C GLN A 101 -13.72 4.50 21.28
N THR A 102 -12.43 4.77 21.24
CA THR A 102 -11.53 4.69 22.39
C THR A 102 -10.82 6.01 22.60
N PHE A 103 -10.38 6.24 23.84
CA PHE A 103 -9.49 7.34 24.12
C PHE A 103 -8.04 6.93 23.86
N SER A 104 -7.31 7.76 23.14
CA SER A 104 -5.90 7.48 22.78
C SER A 104 -5.00 7.32 24.01
N GLU A 105 -5.35 7.99 25.11
CA GLU A 105 -4.63 7.97 26.38
C GLU A 105 -4.70 6.62 27.13
N GLU A 106 -5.64 5.76 26.76
CA GLU A 106 -5.90 4.51 27.48
C GLU A 106 -5.14 3.32 26.92
N HIS A 107 -4.67 3.39 25.66
CA HIS A 107 -4.11 2.25 24.96
C HIS A 107 -2.71 2.50 24.44
N PRO A 108 -1.76 1.57 24.63
CA PRO A 108 -0.50 1.56 23.90
C PRO A 108 -0.74 1.43 22.39
N VAL A 109 0.14 2.01 21.58
CA VAL A 109 0.02 2.00 20.11
C VAL A 109 1.19 1.27 19.48
N LEU A 110 0.90 0.30 18.63
CA LEU A 110 1.80 -0.26 17.64
C LEU A 110 1.56 0.44 16.30
N LEU A 111 2.52 1.25 15.87
CA LEU A 111 2.50 1.94 14.58
C LEU A 111 3.40 1.20 13.59
N THR A 112 2.93 1.00 12.37
CA THR A 112 3.77 0.41 11.33
C THR A 112 4.41 1.48 10.45
N GLU A 113 5.55 1.15 9.86
CA GLU A 113 6.24 2.00 8.89
C GLU A 113 6.84 1.19 7.74
N ALA A 114 7.03 1.85 6.59
CA ALA A 114 7.78 1.29 5.49
C ALA A 114 9.29 1.26 5.82
N PRO A 115 10.05 0.29 5.27
CA PRO A 115 11.50 0.26 5.44
C PRO A 115 12.15 1.50 4.83
N LEU A 116 13.32 1.86 5.39
CA LEU A 116 14.09 3.04 5.00
C LEU A 116 13.31 4.36 5.12
N ASN A 117 12.34 4.41 6.02
CA ASN A 117 11.62 5.64 6.34
C ASN A 117 12.60 6.66 6.96
N PRO A 118 12.60 7.93 6.52
CA PRO A 118 13.46 8.96 7.08
C PRO A 118 13.28 9.10 8.59
N ARG A 119 14.38 9.17 9.33
CA ARG A 119 14.36 9.31 10.80
C ARG A 119 13.49 10.48 11.28
N LYS A 120 13.52 11.61 10.58
CA LYS A 120 12.69 12.78 10.88
C LYS A 120 11.18 12.47 10.84
N ASN A 121 10.74 11.58 9.95
CA ASN A 121 9.33 11.19 9.88
C ASN A 121 8.93 10.36 11.10
N ARG A 122 9.81 9.45 11.53
CA ARG A 122 9.59 8.66 12.74
C ARG A 122 9.54 9.53 13.99
N GLU A 123 10.46 10.48 14.10
CA GLU A 123 10.49 11.47 15.19
C GLU A 123 9.20 12.30 15.21
N ARG A 124 8.75 12.79 14.05
CA ARG A 124 7.52 13.57 13.95
C ARG A 124 6.27 12.74 14.25
N ALA A 125 6.21 11.50 13.81
CA ALA A 125 5.12 10.59 14.17
C ALA A 125 5.08 10.37 15.69
N ALA A 126 6.23 10.10 16.32
CA ALA A 126 6.30 9.93 17.77
C ALA A 126 5.87 11.20 18.52
N GLU A 127 6.30 12.38 18.06
CA GLU A 127 5.87 13.66 18.61
C GLU A 127 4.34 13.81 18.56
N VAL A 128 3.70 13.53 17.42
CA VAL A 128 2.24 13.61 17.28
C VAL A 128 1.54 12.63 18.22
N PHE A 129 2.00 11.37 18.29
CA PHE A 129 1.36 10.39 19.15
C PHE A 129 1.50 10.70 20.63
N PHE A 130 2.64 11.23 21.08
CA PHE A 130 2.84 11.59 22.49
C PHE A 130 2.25 12.96 22.83
N GLU A 131 2.45 13.98 22.01
CA GLU A 131 2.07 15.37 22.35
C GLU A 131 0.60 15.67 21.98
N THR A 132 0.08 15.14 20.87
CA THR A 132 -1.29 15.41 20.43
C THR A 132 -2.26 14.36 20.96
N PHE A 133 -1.91 13.07 20.85
CA PHE A 133 -2.79 11.97 21.26
C PHE A 133 -2.54 11.48 22.68
N ASN A 134 -1.48 11.91 23.34
CA ASN A 134 -1.12 11.60 24.73
C ASN A 134 -1.11 10.07 25.00
N VAL A 135 -0.63 9.27 24.03
CA VAL A 135 -0.60 7.81 24.18
C VAL A 135 0.35 7.37 25.30
N PRO A 136 0.02 6.32 26.08
CA PRO A 136 0.85 5.87 27.18
C PRO A 136 2.15 5.21 26.77
N ALA A 137 2.18 4.63 25.56
CA ALA A 137 3.36 4.02 24.96
C ALA A 137 3.20 3.91 23.43
N LEU A 138 4.33 4.00 22.71
CA LEU A 138 4.38 3.84 21.26
C LEU A 138 5.51 2.88 20.90
N PHE A 139 5.22 1.93 20.02
CA PHE A 139 6.20 1.10 19.35
C PHE A 139 6.05 1.24 17.84
N ILE A 140 7.16 1.45 17.14
CA ILE A 140 7.14 1.56 15.67
C ILE A 140 7.83 0.34 15.10
N SER A 141 7.09 -0.42 14.27
CA SER A 141 7.56 -1.66 13.65
C SER A 141 7.53 -1.58 12.13
N MET A 142 8.46 -2.30 11.51
CA MET A 142 8.50 -2.43 10.05
C MET A 142 7.40 -3.36 9.55
N GLN A 143 6.61 -2.92 8.56
CA GLN A 143 5.49 -3.69 7.97
C GLN A 143 5.91 -5.09 7.52
N ALA A 144 7.06 -5.20 6.85
CA ALA A 144 7.55 -6.48 6.34
C ALA A 144 7.83 -7.50 7.46
N VAL A 145 8.33 -7.08 8.62
CA VAL A 145 8.60 -7.99 9.76
C VAL A 145 7.29 -8.56 10.29
N LEU A 146 6.27 -7.72 10.44
CA LEU A 146 4.95 -8.15 10.89
C LEU A 146 4.28 -9.08 9.88
N SER A 147 4.43 -8.80 8.58
CA SER A 147 3.93 -9.67 7.51
C SER A 147 4.57 -11.07 7.55
N LEU A 148 5.87 -11.15 7.85
CA LEU A 148 6.54 -12.45 8.03
C LEU A 148 6.01 -13.18 9.25
N TYR A 149 5.86 -12.51 10.39
CA TYR A 149 5.32 -13.10 11.62
C TYR A 149 3.91 -13.63 11.43
N ALA A 150 3.07 -12.95 10.64
CA ALA A 150 1.73 -13.42 10.32
C ALA A 150 1.71 -14.77 9.60
N THR A 151 2.80 -15.16 8.92
CA THR A 151 2.96 -16.48 8.31
C THR A 151 3.51 -17.54 9.27
N GLY A 152 3.76 -17.20 10.53
CA GLY A 152 4.37 -18.08 11.53
C GLY A 152 5.88 -18.30 11.32
N ARG A 153 6.55 -17.47 10.53
CA ARG A 153 7.98 -17.54 10.22
C ARG A 153 8.75 -16.43 10.88
N THR A 154 10.02 -16.68 11.21
CA THR A 154 10.97 -15.69 11.72
C THR A 154 12.12 -15.43 10.76
N THR A 155 12.29 -16.28 9.75
CA THR A 155 13.32 -16.13 8.71
C THR A 155 12.71 -16.25 7.33
N GLY A 156 13.04 -15.33 6.46
CA GLY A 156 12.56 -15.28 5.08
C GLY A 156 12.82 -13.92 4.45
N VAL A 157 12.32 -13.72 3.23
CA VAL A 157 12.31 -12.42 2.57
C VAL A 157 10.87 -12.04 2.25
N VAL A 158 10.50 -10.82 2.60
CA VAL A 158 9.18 -10.27 2.30
C VAL A 158 9.30 -9.31 1.14
N LEU A 159 8.58 -9.59 0.06
CA LEU A 159 8.32 -8.64 -1.03
C LEU A 159 6.97 -8.01 -0.77
N ASP A 160 6.98 -6.76 -0.33
CA ASP A 160 5.77 -5.98 -0.08
C ASP A 160 5.62 -4.93 -1.18
N SER A 161 4.52 -5.00 -1.92
CA SER A 161 4.16 -4.02 -2.95
C SER A 161 2.78 -3.47 -2.63
N GLY A 162 2.78 -2.25 -2.10
CA GLY A 162 1.58 -1.53 -1.68
C GLY A 162 1.01 -0.61 -2.76
N ASP A 163 0.39 0.47 -2.31
CA ASP A 163 -0.09 1.54 -3.18
C ASP A 163 1.03 2.51 -3.55
N GLY A 164 1.91 2.86 -2.61
CA GLY A 164 2.91 3.91 -2.81
C GLY A 164 4.35 3.45 -2.91
N VAL A 165 4.70 2.26 -2.46
CA VAL A 165 6.09 1.78 -2.38
C VAL A 165 6.16 0.27 -2.53
N THR A 166 7.24 -0.20 -3.13
CA THR A 166 7.59 -1.62 -3.21
C THR A 166 8.95 -1.83 -2.56
N HIS A 167 9.06 -2.85 -1.72
CA HIS A 167 10.31 -3.17 -1.05
C HIS A 167 10.49 -4.68 -0.83
N ALA A 168 11.73 -5.12 -0.86
CA ALA A 168 12.14 -6.46 -0.50
C ALA A 168 13.01 -6.40 0.76
N VAL A 169 12.56 -7.08 1.80
CA VAL A 169 13.18 -7.05 3.12
C VAL A 169 13.61 -8.47 3.52
N PRO A 170 14.90 -8.81 3.46
CA PRO A 170 15.40 -10.02 4.05
C PRO A 170 15.40 -9.93 5.58
N ILE A 171 14.89 -10.98 6.22
CA ILE A 171 14.70 -11.08 7.68
C ILE A 171 15.31 -12.39 8.15
N TYR A 172 16.13 -12.34 9.18
CA TYR A 172 16.73 -13.50 9.81
C TYR A 172 16.46 -13.48 11.31
N GLU A 173 15.88 -14.57 11.83
CA GLU A 173 15.48 -14.72 13.24
C GLU A 173 14.66 -13.53 13.79
N GLY A 174 13.80 -12.94 12.95
CA GLY A 174 12.97 -11.81 13.32
C GLY A 174 13.61 -10.43 13.13
N PHE A 175 14.88 -10.37 12.73
CA PHE A 175 15.59 -9.12 12.51
C PHE A 175 15.75 -8.83 11.01
N ALA A 176 15.24 -7.68 10.58
CA ALA A 176 15.49 -7.20 9.22
C ALA A 176 16.98 -6.90 9.03
N MET A 177 17.53 -7.21 7.85
CA MET A 177 18.92 -6.93 7.49
C MET A 177 19.00 -5.60 6.72
N PRO A 178 19.29 -4.44 7.35
CA PRO A 178 19.09 -3.11 6.77
C PRO A 178 19.90 -2.86 5.49
N HIS A 179 21.12 -3.39 5.41
CA HIS A 179 22.01 -3.24 4.25
C HIS A 179 21.59 -4.08 3.03
N SER A 180 20.71 -5.07 3.23
CA SER A 180 20.18 -5.92 2.18
C SER A 180 18.77 -5.50 1.72
N ILE A 181 18.15 -4.52 2.39
CA ILE A 181 16.85 -4.00 2.02
C ILE A 181 16.96 -3.31 0.64
N MET A 182 16.04 -3.69 -0.25
CA MET A 182 15.83 -3.00 -1.52
C MET A 182 14.47 -2.32 -1.48
N ARG A 183 14.43 -1.08 -1.97
CA ARG A 183 13.22 -0.26 -2.05
C ARG A 183 13.17 0.46 -3.38
N ILE A 184 11.99 0.45 -4.01
CA ILE A 184 11.68 1.27 -5.18
C ILE A 184 10.38 2.02 -4.92
N ASP A 185 10.28 3.23 -5.45
CA ASP A 185 9.11 4.10 -5.28
C ASP A 185 8.11 3.93 -6.45
N ILE A 186 7.99 2.69 -6.96
CA ILE A 186 7.00 2.28 -7.96
C ILE A 186 6.08 1.24 -7.32
N ALA A 187 4.78 1.49 -7.37
CA ALA A 187 3.78 0.62 -6.76
C ALA A 187 2.39 0.80 -7.39
N GLY A 188 1.35 0.39 -6.70
CA GLY A 188 -0.02 0.35 -7.21
C GLY A 188 -0.57 1.69 -7.70
N ARG A 189 -0.14 2.82 -7.09
CA ARG A 189 -0.57 4.16 -7.52
C ARG A 189 0.02 4.53 -8.88
N ASP A 190 1.24 4.12 -9.16
CA ASP A 190 1.89 4.37 -10.44
C ASP A 190 1.28 3.51 -11.54
N VAL A 191 0.92 2.27 -11.22
CA VAL A 191 0.10 1.42 -12.11
C VAL A 191 -1.24 2.08 -12.43
N SER A 192 -1.91 2.71 -11.44
CA SER A 192 -3.16 3.45 -11.68
C SER A 192 -2.94 4.68 -12.54
N ARG A 193 -1.84 5.43 -12.33
CA ARG A 193 -1.44 6.58 -13.17
C ARG A 193 -1.19 6.13 -14.60
N PHE A 194 -0.51 5.01 -14.78
CA PHE A 194 -0.20 4.45 -16.09
C PHE A 194 -1.44 3.89 -16.79
N LEU A 195 -2.33 3.20 -16.06
CA LEU A 195 -3.63 2.75 -16.58
C LEU A 195 -4.47 3.94 -17.07
N ARG A 196 -4.49 5.05 -16.32
CA ARG A 196 -5.20 6.27 -16.73
C ARG A 196 -4.72 6.79 -18.08
N LEU A 197 -3.39 6.73 -18.34
CA LEU A 197 -2.83 7.14 -19.64
C LEU A 197 -3.27 6.21 -20.77
N TYR A 198 -3.36 4.90 -20.54
CA TYR A 198 -3.86 3.96 -21.52
C TYR A 198 -5.36 4.14 -21.78
N LEU A 199 -6.18 4.29 -20.74
CA LEU A 199 -7.61 4.54 -20.86
C LEU A 199 -7.88 5.83 -21.66
N ARG A 200 -7.07 6.87 -21.44
CA ARG A 200 -7.15 8.09 -22.23
C ARG A 200 -6.87 7.86 -23.73
N LYS A 201 -5.90 7.01 -24.07
CA LYS A 201 -5.63 6.61 -25.47
C LYS A 201 -6.78 5.81 -26.07
N GLU A 202 -7.53 5.07 -25.24
CA GLU A 202 -8.74 4.33 -25.65
C GLU A 202 -9.99 5.20 -25.71
N GLY A 203 -9.88 6.49 -25.39
CA GLY A 203 -10.98 7.48 -25.48
C GLY A 203 -11.71 7.73 -24.16
N TYR A 204 -11.24 7.15 -23.05
CA TYR A 204 -11.81 7.36 -21.72
C TYR A 204 -10.93 8.29 -20.89
N ASP A 205 -11.41 9.49 -20.61
CA ASP A 205 -10.61 10.52 -19.95
C ASP A 205 -11.08 10.78 -18.52
N PHE A 206 -10.20 10.51 -17.56
CA PHE A 206 -10.41 10.67 -16.13
C PHE A 206 -9.48 11.77 -15.60
N HIS A 207 -9.99 12.99 -15.40
CA HIS A 207 -9.19 14.17 -15.05
C HIS A 207 -9.11 14.45 -13.55
N SER A 208 -10.24 14.31 -12.86
CA SER A 208 -10.35 14.71 -11.47
C SER A 208 -9.72 13.70 -10.50
N SER A 209 -9.41 14.16 -9.29
CA SER A 209 -8.91 13.28 -8.22
C SER A 209 -9.94 12.22 -7.80
N SER A 210 -11.24 12.55 -7.89
CA SER A 210 -12.32 11.59 -7.63
C SER A 210 -12.46 10.53 -8.72
N GLU A 211 -12.22 10.91 -9.99
CA GLU A 211 -12.21 9.97 -11.11
C GLU A 211 -10.97 9.06 -11.08
N PHE A 212 -9.86 9.51 -10.50
CA PHE A 212 -8.69 8.68 -10.28
C PHE A 212 -8.99 7.46 -9.38
N GLU A 213 -9.90 7.62 -8.41
CA GLU A 213 -10.38 6.50 -7.59
C GLU A 213 -11.19 5.47 -8.42
N ILE A 214 -11.85 5.91 -9.51
CA ILE A 214 -12.49 4.99 -10.46
C ILE A 214 -11.42 4.19 -11.21
N VAL A 215 -10.37 4.85 -11.68
CA VAL A 215 -9.24 4.16 -12.34
C VAL A 215 -8.59 3.14 -11.42
N LYS A 216 -8.42 3.49 -10.12
CA LYS A 216 -7.93 2.55 -9.10
C LYS A 216 -8.86 1.33 -8.97
N ALA A 217 -10.16 1.53 -8.92
CA ALA A 217 -11.14 0.44 -8.85
C ALA A 217 -11.14 -0.42 -10.13
N ILE A 218 -10.96 0.18 -11.30
CA ILE A 218 -10.78 -0.54 -12.57
C ILE A 218 -9.52 -1.41 -12.51
N LYS A 219 -8.40 -0.87 -12.06
CA LYS A 219 -7.15 -1.61 -11.86
C LYS A 219 -7.37 -2.85 -11.00
N GLU A 220 -8.00 -2.69 -9.84
CA GLU A 220 -8.19 -3.77 -8.86
C GLU A 220 -9.13 -4.88 -9.35
N ARG A 221 -10.11 -4.53 -10.22
CA ARG A 221 -11.12 -5.49 -10.69
C ARG A 221 -10.84 -6.08 -12.06
N ALA A 222 -10.20 -5.34 -12.95
CA ALA A 222 -10.10 -5.71 -14.36
C ALA A 222 -8.67 -6.02 -14.81
N CYS A 223 -7.64 -5.54 -14.11
CA CYS A 223 -6.25 -5.75 -14.51
C CYS A 223 -5.69 -7.10 -14.05
N TYR A 224 -4.77 -7.64 -14.82
CA TYR A 224 -4.05 -8.88 -14.55
C TYR A 224 -2.64 -8.81 -15.15
N LEU A 225 -1.76 -9.71 -14.74
CA LEU A 225 -0.43 -9.84 -15.33
C LEU A 225 -0.45 -10.90 -16.44
N SER A 226 0.11 -10.56 -17.59
CA SER A 226 0.22 -11.49 -18.71
C SER A 226 1.49 -12.32 -18.61
N ILE A 227 1.36 -13.62 -18.76
CA ILE A 227 2.50 -14.56 -18.83
C ILE A 227 3.21 -14.42 -20.18
N ASN A 228 2.51 -14.03 -21.22
CA ASN A 228 3.06 -13.81 -22.55
C ASN A 228 2.38 -12.62 -23.23
N PRO A 229 2.86 -11.37 -22.98
CA PRO A 229 2.25 -10.16 -23.51
C PRO A 229 2.12 -10.16 -25.03
N GLN A 230 3.08 -10.72 -25.76
CA GLN A 230 3.02 -10.79 -27.23
C GLN A 230 1.90 -11.68 -27.74
N LYS A 231 1.63 -12.78 -27.04
CA LYS A 231 0.51 -13.68 -27.37
C LYS A 231 -0.83 -13.02 -27.03
N ASP A 232 -0.92 -12.33 -25.90
CA ASP A 232 -2.14 -11.65 -25.47
C ASP A 232 -2.45 -10.42 -26.33
N GLU A 233 -1.44 -9.80 -26.94
CA GLU A 233 -1.63 -8.74 -27.93
C GLU A 233 -2.18 -9.25 -29.27
N THR A 234 -1.81 -10.47 -29.69
CA THR A 234 -2.25 -11.06 -30.96
C THR A 234 -3.59 -11.77 -30.85
N LEU A 235 -3.90 -12.32 -29.67
CA LEU A 235 -5.26 -12.75 -29.37
C LEU A 235 -6.06 -11.47 -29.18
N GLU A 236 -7.11 -11.26 -29.99
CA GLU A 236 -8.16 -10.27 -29.67
C GLU A 236 -8.71 -10.62 -28.28
N THR A 237 -8.01 -10.14 -27.26
CA THR A 237 -8.40 -10.37 -25.86
C THR A 237 -9.79 -9.80 -25.71
N GLU A 238 -10.74 -10.61 -25.27
CA GLU A 238 -12.11 -10.21 -24.97
C GLU A 238 -12.05 -8.95 -24.13
N LYS A 239 -12.60 -7.86 -24.66
CA LYS A 239 -12.68 -6.60 -23.93
C LYS A 239 -13.48 -6.83 -22.66
N ALA A 240 -12.93 -6.45 -21.53
CA ALA A 240 -13.67 -6.51 -20.28
C ALA A 240 -14.62 -5.34 -20.17
N GLN A 241 -15.87 -5.62 -19.89
CA GLN A 241 -16.85 -4.59 -19.58
C GLN A 241 -16.72 -4.18 -18.10
N TYR A 242 -16.66 -2.88 -17.86
CA TYR A 242 -16.67 -2.30 -16.54
C TYR A 242 -17.78 -1.26 -16.41
N TYR A 243 -18.58 -1.39 -15.35
CA TYR A 243 -19.70 -0.49 -15.09
C TYR A 243 -19.22 0.68 -14.22
N LEU A 244 -19.36 1.88 -14.73
CA LEU A 244 -19.03 3.12 -14.02
C LEU A 244 -20.12 3.49 -13.02
N PRO A 245 -19.80 4.31 -11.99
CA PRO A 245 -20.78 4.75 -11.00
C PRO A 245 -21.98 5.53 -11.56
N ASP A 246 -21.84 6.13 -12.74
CA ASP A 246 -22.91 6.85 -13.46
C ASP A 246 -23.83 5.92 -14.26
N GLY A 247 -23.58 4.62 -14.22
CA GLY A 247 -24.33 3.59 -14.97
C GLY A 247 -23.84 3.36 -16.39
N SER A 248 -22.89 4.16 -16.89
CA SER A 248 -22.28 3.90 -18.20
C SER A 248 -21.34 2.70 -18.16
N THR A 249 -21.11 2.08 -19.30
CA THR A 249 -20.22 0.92 -19.43
C THR A 249 -19.03 1.31 -20.29
N ILE A 250 -17.84 0.95 -19.84
CA ILE A 250 -16.62 1.07 -20.63
C ILE A 250 -16.10 -0.32 -20.99
N GLU A 251 -15.49 -0.42 -22.17
CA GLU A 251 -14.83 -1.63 -22.63
C GLU A 251 -13.30 -1.43 -22.55
N ILE A 252 -12.66 -2.25 -21.73
CA ILE A 252 -11.21 -2.15 -21.47
C ILE A 252 -10.52 -3.29 -22.20
N GLY A 253 -9.61 -2.93 -23.09
CA GLY A 253 -8.84 -3.86 -23.92
C GLY A 253 -7.46 -4.19 -23.34
N PRO A 254 -6.39 -4.10 -24.15
CA PRO A 254 -5.01 -4.48 -23.76
C PRO A 254 -4.42 -3.69 -22.59
N SER A 255 -4.96 -2.53 -22.27
CA SER A 255 -4.57 -1.75 -21.08
C SER A 255 -4.65 -2.55 -19.78
N ARG A 256 -5.52 -3.59 -19.72
CA ARG A 256 -5.69 -4.48 -18.57
C ARG A 256 -4.41 -5.22 -18.15
N PHE A 257 -3.60 -5.67 -19.10
CA PHE A 257 -2.36 -6.37 -18.82
C PHE A 257 -1.12 -5.47 -19.01
N ARG A 258 -1.19 -4.45 -19.88
CA ARG A 258 -0.07 -3.53 -20.10
C ARG A 258 0.21 -2.62 -18.90
N ALA A 259 -0.81 -2.22 -18.17
CA ALA A 259 -0.62 -1.32 -17.04
C ALA A 259 0.11 -1.98 -15.86
N PRO A 260 -0.26 -3.20 -15.40
CA PRO A 260 0.48 -3.89 -14.33
C PRO A 260 1.91 -4.31 -14.71
N GLU A 261 2.22 -4.44 -16.01
CA GLU A 261 3.59 -4.73 -16.49
C GLU A 261 4.61 -3.70 -16.00
N LEU A 262 4.15 -2.49 -15.68
CA LEU A 262 4.97 -1.45 -15.07
C LEU A 262 5.74 -1.92 -13.82
N LEU A 263 5.18 -2.81 -13.02
CA LEU A 263 5.85 -3.34 -11.82
C LEU A 263 7.11 -4.15 -12.18
N PHE A 264 7.12 -4.78 -13.34
CA PHE A 264 8.26 -5.58 -13.82
C PHE A 264 9.18 -4.78 -14.75
N ARG A 265 8.65 -3.72 -15.37
CA ARG A 265 9.35 -2.89 -16.35
C ARG A 265 9.12 -1.41 -16.09
N PRO A 266 9.82 -0.84 -15.11
CA PRO A 266 9.77 0.59 -14.79
C PRO A 266 10.20 1.51 -15.95
N ASP A 267 11.01 1.00 -16.88
CA ASP A 267 11.43 1.67 -18.10
C ASP A 267 10.24 2.17 -18.96
N LEU A 268 9.06 1.55 -18.83
CA LEU A 268 7.84 1.97 -19.54
C LEU A 268 7.38 3.40 -19.20
N ILE A 269 7.76 3.93 -18.06
CA ILE A 269 7.49 5.32 -17.65
C ILE A 269 8.75 6.19 -17.64
N GLY A 270 9.88 5.65 -18.09
CA GLY A 270 11.16 6.36 -18.14
C GLY A 270 11.94 6.35 -16.83
N GLU A 271 11.58 5.48 -15.89
CA GLU A 271 12.32 5.31 -14.65
C GLU A 271 13.41 4.25 -14.83
N GLU A 272 14.64 4.61 -14.43
CA GLU A 272 15.81 3.73 -14.46
C GLU A 272 15.93 2.90 -13.17
N SER A 273 14.84 2.28 -12.75
CA SER A 273 14.81 1.40 -11.59
C SER A 273 14.57 -0.05 -11.99
N GLU A 274 14.92 -0.95 -11.10
CA GLU A 274 14.73 -2.38 -11.31
C GLU A 274 13.26 -2.76 -11.19
N GLY A 275 12.84 -3.82 -11.87
CA GLY A 275 11.54 -4.45 -11.70
C GLY A 275 11.42 -5.16 -10.35
N ILE A 276 10.19 -5.42 -9.90
CA ILE A 276 9.94 -6.03 -8.59
C ILE A 276 10.65 -7.38 -8.41
N HIS A 277 10.81 -8.15 -9.47
CA HIS A 277 11.50 -9.43 -9.47
C HIS A 277 13.01 -9.26 -9.25
N GLU A 278 13.62 -8.27 -9.91
CA GLU A 278 15.05 -7.95 -9.74
C GLU A 278 15.31 -7.41 -8.33
N VAL A 279 14.44 -6.55 -7.81
CA VAL A 279 14.48 -6.03 -6.44
C VAL A 279 14.53 -7.16 -5.42
N LEU A 280 13.70 -8.20 -5.60
CA LEU A 280 13.70 -9.36 -4.72
C LEU A 280 15.00 -10.16 -4.81
N VAL A 281 15.46 -10.45 -6.03
CA VAL A 281 16.71 -11.19 -6.27
C VAL A 281 17.90 -10.43 -5.70
N PHE A 282 18.00 -9.13 -5.93
CA PHE A 282 19.10 -8.29 -5.43
C PHE A 282 19.11 -8.21 -3.91
N ALA A 283 17.94 -8.12 -3.26
CA ALA A 283 17.85 -8.14 -1.81
C ALA A 283 18.44 -9.45 -1.23
N ILE A 284 18.12 -10.60 -1.85
CA ILE A 284 18.67 -11.89 -1.42
C ILE A 284 20.16 -11.99 -1.71
N GLN A 285 20.62 -11.52 -2.88
CA GLN A 285 22.03 -11.54 -3.27
C GLN A 285 22.91 -10.63 -2.41
N LYS A 286 22.36 -9.53 -1.88
CA LYS A 286 23.04 -8.66 -0.93
C LYS A 286 23.13 -9.25 0.48
N SER A 287 22.37 -10.28 0.76
CA SER A 287 22.43 -11.00 2.04
C SER A 287 23.60 -11.99 2.09
N ASP A 288 23.97 -12.40 3.30
CA ASP A 288 25.04 -13.36 3.51
C ASP A 288 24.81 -14.65 2.73
N MET A 289 25.88 -15.20 2.16
CA MET A 289 25.83 -16.36 1.25
C MET A 289 25.13 -17.56 1.91
N ASP A 290 25.40 -17.80 3.18
CA ASP A 290 24.83 -18.93 3.94
C ASP A 290 23.31 -18.83 4.12
N LEU A 291 22.78 -17.61 4.09
CA LEU A 291 21.35 -17.36 4.27
C LEU A 291 20.55 -17.41 2.95
N ARG A 292 21.20 -17.22 1.80
CA ARG A 292 20.52 -17.07 0.50
C ARG A 292 19.60 -18.25 0.19
N ARG A 293 20.06 -19.48 0.42
CA ARG A 293 19.24 -20.68 0.18
C ARG A 293 17.96 -20.68 1.02
N THR A 294 18.08 -20.31 2.30
CA THR A 294 16.94 -20.22 3.21
C THR A 294 15.99 -19.11 2.81
N LEU A 295 16.52 -17.95 2.39
CA LEU A 295 15.72 -16.81 1.93
C LEU A 295 14.94 -17.15 0.65
N PHE A 296 15.57 -17.76 -0.35
CA PHE A 296 14.89 -18.23 -1.57
C PHE A 296 13.79 -19.26 -1.29
N SER A 297 13.96 -20.09 -0.25
CA SER A 297 12.94 -21.06 0.14
C SER A 297 11.79 -20.47 0.96
N ASN A 298 11.91 -19.21 1.41
CA ASN A 298 10.96 -18.55 2.29
C ASN A 298 10.63 -17.14 1.79
N ILE A 299 10.08 -17.04 0.57
CA ILE A 299 9.58 -15.80 0.00
C ILE A 299 8.14 -15.61 0.46
N VAL A 300 7.81 -14.42 0.95
CA VAL A 300 6.47 -14.01 1.36
C VAL A 300 6.08 -12.79 0.54
N LEU A 301 4.92 -12.85 -0.09
CA LEU A 301 4.33 -11.73 -0.82
C LEU A 301 3.34 -10.99 0.08
N SER A 302 3.44 -9.68 0.12
CA SER A 302 2.57 -8.78 0.89
C SER A 302 2.21 -7.53 0.08
N GLY A 303 1.17 -6.83 0.51
CA GLY A 303 0.70 -5.61 -0.15
C GLY A 303 -0.34 -5.86 -1.25
N GLY A 304 -1.18 -4.85 -1.49
CA GLY A 304 -2.31 -4.95 -2.42
C GLY A 304 -1.91 -5.16 -3.88
N SER A 305 -0.72 -4.68 -4.28
CA SER A 305 -0.23 -4.86 -5.66
C SER A 305 0.30 -6.27 -5.94
N THR A 306 0.47 -7.11 -4.91
CA THR A 306 0.78 -8.54 -5.10
C THR A 306 -0.47 -9.40 -5.33
N LEU A 307 -1.66 -8.80 -5.32
CA LEU A 307 -2.93 -9.49 -5.56
C LEU A 307 -3.34 -9.53 -7.04
N PHE A 308 -2.55 -8.93 -7.94
CA PHE A 308 -2.84 -9.08 -9.36
C PHE A 308 -2.88 -10.56 -9.73
N LYS A 309 -3.90 -10.92 -10.52
CA LYS A 309 -4.01 -12.27 -11.05
C LYS A 309 -2.73 -12.61 -11.82
N ASP A 310 -2.25 -13.83 -11.63
CA ASP A 310 -1.05 -14.40 -12.27
C ASP A 310 0.30 -13.81 -11.84
N ILE A 311 0.37 -13.00 -10.76
CA ILE A 311 1.64 -12.45 -10.27
C ILE A 311 2.61 -13.55 -9.82
N CYS A 312 2.12 -14.60 -9.18
CA CYS A 312 2.96 -15.73 -8.76
C CYS A 312 3.50 -16.49 -9.98
N THR A 313 2.67 -16.73 -10.98
CA THR A 313 3.06 -17.46 -12.20
C THR A 313 4.02 -16.64 -13.05
N SER A 314 3.78 -15.33 -13.21
CA SER A 314 4.69 -14.42 -13.88
C SER A 314 6.01 -14.30 -13.13
N GLY A 315 5.96 -14.20 -11.80
CA GLY A 315 7.13 -14.21 -10.93
C GLY A 315 7.92 -15.52 -11.05
N GLU A 316 7.26 -16.68 -10.97
CA GLU A 316 7.92 -17.98 -11.11
C GLU A 316 8.61 -18.15 -12.47
N THR A 317 7.99 -17.71 -13.57
CA THR A 317 8.59 -17.78 -14.89
C THR A 317 9.83 -16.90 -14.98
N VAL A 318 9.78 -15.68 -14.46
CA VAL A 318 10.91 -14.75 -14.45
C VAL A 318 11.97 -15.19 -13.43
N PHE A 319 11.58 -15.60 -12.23
CA PHE A 319 12.50 -16.14 -11.22
C PHE A 319 13.19 -17.43 -11.70
N HIS A 320 12.48 -18.30 -12.43
CA HIS A 320 13.06 -19.52 -12.98
C HIS A 320 14.07 -19.21 -14.09
N MET A 321 13.82 -18.22 -14.93
CA MET A 321 14.77 -17.80 -15.98
C MET A 321 16.04 -17.19 -15.38
N ASP A 322 15.92 -16.30 -14.41
CA ASP A 322 17.07 -15.68 -13.76
C ASP A 322 17.82 -16.65 -12.84
N TRP A 323 17.11 -17.57 -12.19
CA TRP A 323 17.71 -18.58 -11.33
C TRP A 323 18.54 -19.59 -12.13
N VAL A 324 18.01 -20.07 -13.25
CA VAL A 324 18.74 -21.01 -14.14
C VAL A 324 19.96 -20.35 -14.80
N SER A 325 19.86 -19.07 -15.19
CA SER A 325 20.96 -18.36 -15.85
C SER A 325 22.11 -17.96 -14.90
N ASN A 326 21.81 -17.72 -13.61
CA ASN A 326 22.82 -17.29 -12.62
C ASN A 326 23.47 -18.43 -11.82
N PHE A 327 22.87 -19.63 -11.78
CA PHE A 327 23.45 -20.79 -11.09
C PHE A 327 24.21 -21.77 -12.00
N GLN A 328 24.19 -21.55 -13.33
CA GLN A 328 25.03 -22.31 -14.27
C GLN A 328 26.35 -21.61 -14.60
N LYS A 329 26.68 -20.49 -13.96
CA LYS A 329 27.99 -19.85 -13.95
C LYS A 329 28.63 -19.96 -12.58
#